data_fa6a57202606965c9435a81bf3c811ba
#
_entry.id   fa6a57202606965c9435a81bf3c811ba
#
_cell.length_a   1.000
_cell.length_b   1.000
_cell.length_c   1.000
_cell.angle_alpha   90.00
_cell.angle_beta   90.00
_cell.angle_gamma   90.00
#
_symmetry.space_group_name_H-M   'P 1'
#
loop_
_entity.id
_entity.type
_entity.pdbx_description
1 polymer ?
#
loop_
_entity_poly.entity_id
_entity_poly.type
_entity_poly.pdbx_seq_one_letter_code
_entity_poly.pdbx_strand_id
1 'polypeptide(L)'
;MSTNNYSWNETLKFSWGHIIAFVALIFISYVTYMGDFYSNGGDFSAAAIKVFIIDIALLITFIGAQILKGTDGKFNRSIIIERILICLCPIAFIWSMIPYNHYWNVYSERDHIEEMFSTSIAKSKTMFTDYNTYASNRIDNYSQHLTTIINYKNTNPSQYKSAGFSGNNDVIQKENYIQTLRLQLLSQNTDSLQTLALKWIESANQGASVWNAFLIGNIDKISDAIKSWNSTLTNVSEFIMSNEPDSIQLFNSEQDSYKQALEGLQRLKDTYKNTQGSALNTIWSGILLFLMLLFPYFLQKRNTRAIGLYYLIPLKSKNSTVKIEVKKPRKNAKQEISTDSTEQTNDIDSNDIYGGTF
;
A
#
# COMPACT_ATOMS: atom_id res chain seq x y z
N MET A 1 -32.05 48.90 -16.16
CA MET A 1 -30.92 47.95 -16.16
C MET A 1 -31.24 46.87 -15.15
N SER A 2 -31.62 45.68 -15.58
CA SER A 2 -31.89 44.57 -14.67
C SER A 2 -30.59 43.95 -14.26
N THR A 3 -30.16 44.13 -13.00
CA THR A 3 -29.08 43.44 -12.38
C THR A 3 -29.47 41.99 -12.22
N ASN A 4 -29.01 41.14 -13.12
CA ASN A 4 -29.07 39.68 -12.95
C ASN A 4 -28.18 39.32 -11.75
N ASN A 5 -28.79 39.15 -10.60
CA ASN A 5 -28.16 38.48 -9.45
C ASN A 5 -27.91 37.01 -9.85
N TYR A 6 -26.71 36.72 -10.34
CA TYR A 6 -26.27 35.34 -10.54
C TYR A 6 -26.09 34.70 -9.15
N SER A 7 -27.08 33.93 -8.76
CA SER A 7 -26.94 33.05 -7.58
C SER A 7 -26.05 31.89 -7.93
N TRP A 8 -24.83 31.90 -7.42
CA TRP A 8 -23.88 30.80 -7.49
C TRP A 8 -24.37 29.51 -6.79
N ASN A 9 -25.49 29.60 -6.08
CA ASN A 9 -26.03 28.54 -5.24
C ASN A 9 -26.81 27.44 -5.99
N GLU A 10 -27.01 27.56 -7.29
CA GLU A 10 -27.79 26.55 -8.04
C GLU A 10 -26.93 25.52 -8.79
N THR A 11 -25.62 25.72 -8.85
CA THR A 11 -24.74 24.93 -9.73
C THR A 11 -24.26 23.62 -9.14
N LEU A 12 -24.15 23.51 -7.82
CA LEU A 12 -23.74 22.28 -7.15
C LEU A 12 -24.70 21.95 -6.00
N LYS A 13 -25.70 21.16 -6.28
CA LYS A 13 -26.54 20.60 -5.21
C LYS A 13 -25.90 19.32 -4.71
N PHE A 14 -25.37 19.37 -3.48
CA PHE A 14 -24.91 18.17 -2.78
C PHE A 14 -26.10 17.22 -2.62
N SER A 15 -25.95 15.99 -3.08
CA SER A 15 -26.97 14.95 -3.04
C SER A 15 -26.41 13.66 -2.47
N TRP A 16 -27.28 12.74 -2.10
CA TRP A 16 -26.89 11.39 -1.69
C TRP A 16 -25.97 10.69 -2.70
N GLY A 17 -26.10 11.04 -3.99
CA GLY A 17 -25.22 10.54 -5.04
C GLY A 17 -23.75 10.85 -4.80
N HIS A 18 -23.43 12.02 -4.23
CA HIS A 18 -22.04 12.37 -3.90
C HIS A 18 -21.49 11.51 -2.77
N ILE A 19 -22.31 11.20 -1.77
CA ILE A 19 -21.89 10.31 -0.68
C ILE A 19 -21.55 8.92 -1.24
N ILE A 20 -22.40 8.37 -2.10
CA ILE A 20 -22.18 7.10 -2.76
C ILE A 20 -20.90 7.12 -3.60
N ALA A 21 -20.69 8.19 -4.39
CA ALA A 21 -19.50 8.35 -5.20
C ALA A 21 -18.22 8.50 -4.36
N PHE A 22 -18.28 9.22 -3.24
CA PHE A 22 -17.13 9.34 -2.32
C PHE A 22 -16.78 8.01 -1.67
N VAL A 23 -17.78 7.24 -1.23
CA VAL A 23 -17.55 5.89 -0.69
C VAL A 23 -16.90 5.00 -1.75
N ALA A 24 -17.39 5.02 -2.99
CA ALA A 24 -16.79 4.28 -4.09
C ALA A 24 -15.35 4.74 -4.38
N LEU A 25 -15.10 6.06 -4.36
CA LEU A 25 -13.75 6.61 -4.57
C LEU A 25 -12.77 6.15 -3.48
N ILE A 26 -13.16 6.27 -2.20
CA ILE A 26 -12.32 5.82 -1.07
C ILE A 26 -11.99 4.33 -1.21
N PHE A 27 -12.99 3.52 -1.57
CA PHE A 27 -12.77 2.08 -1.76
C PHE A 27 -11.83 1.79 -2.94
N ILE A 28 -12.02 2.46 -4.08
CA ILE A 28 -11.14 2.35 -5.25
C ILE A 28 -9.73 2.79 -4.88
N SER A 29 -9.56 3.95 -4.24
CA SER A 29 -8.27 4.48 -3.81
C SER A 29 -7.51 3.48 -2.93
N TYR A 30 -8.19 2.92 -1.91
CA TYR A 30 -7.58 1.95 -1.00
C TYR A 30 -7.14 0.68 -1.75
N VAL A 31 -8.04 0.07 -2.52
CA VAL A 31 -7.75 -1.18 -3.23
C VAL A 31 -6.68 -0.98 -4.32
N THR A 32 -6.76 0.14 -5.05
CA THR A 32 -5.77 0.53 -6.06
C THR A 32 -4.39 0.77 -5.43
N TYR A 33 -4.37 1.45 -4.26
CA TYR A 33 -3.15 1.67 -3.49
C TYR A 33 -2.51 0.34 -3.07
N MET A 34 -3.30 -0.55 -2.49
CA MET A 34 -2.81 -1.85 -2.04
C MET A 34 -2.30 -2.71 -3.21
N GLY A 35 -3.03 -2.69 -4.33
CA GLY A 35 -2.60 -3.43 -5.52
C GLY A 35 -1.30 -2.89 -6.13
N ASP A 36 -1.14 -1.56 -6.18
CA ASP A 36 0.10 -0.96 -6.67
C ASP A 36 1.27 -1.17 -5.69
N PHE A 37 0.99 -1.10 -4.39
CA PHE A 37 1.96 -1.40 -3.34
C PHE A 37 2.50 -2.84 -3.44
N TYR A 38 1.62 -3.82 -3.73
CA TYR A 38 2.03 -5.20 -3.95
C TYR A 38 2.87 -5.36 -5.22
N SER A 39 2.43 -4.77 -6.33
CA SER A 39 3.16 -4.87 -7.62
C SER A 39 4.54 -4.21 -7.58
N ASN A 40 4.71 -3.16 -6.79
CA ASN A 40 5.98 -2.45 -6.62
C ASN A 40 6.88 -3.03 -5.51
N GLY A 41 6.51 -4.20 -4.96
CA GLY A 41 7.32 -4.86 -3.93
C GLY A 41 7.37 -4.13 -2.59
N GLY A 42 6.31 -3.38 -2.26
CA GLY A 42 6.17 -2.70 -0.98
C GLY A 42 6.73 -1.26 -0.95
N ASP A 43 6.96 -0.63 -2.09
CA ASP A 43 7.32 0.78 -2.15
C ASP A 43 6.10 1.66 -1.89
N PHE A 44 6.01 2.14 -0.64
CA PHE A 44 4.95 3.02 -0.16
C PHE A 44 4.85 4.32 -0.97
N SER A 45 6.00 4.94 -1.27
CA SER A 45 6.05 6.26 -1.90
C SER A 45 5.59 6.19 -3.35
N ALA A 46 6.08 5.21 -4.09
CA ALA A 46 5.69 5.00 -5.48
C ALA A 46 4.18 4.71 -5.61
N ALA A 47 3.65 3.82 -4.77
CA ALA A 47 2.23 3.49 -4.75
C ALA A 47 1.36 4.71 -4.39
N ALA A 48 1.73 5.48 -3.36
CA ALA A 48 0.99 6.66 -2.94
C ALA A 48 0.92 7.74 -4.03
N ILE A 49 2.05 8.04 -4.69
CA ILE A 49 2.09 9.03 -5.76
C ILE A 49 1.22 8.60 -6.93
N LYS A 50 1.31 7.34 -7.35
CA LYS A 50 0.54 6.84 -8.48
C LYS A 50 -0.95 6.87 -8.22
N VAL A 51 -1.39 6.42 -7.04
CA VAL A 51 -2.81 6.46 -6.65
C VAL A 51 -3.32 7.88 -6.54
N PHE A 52 -2.54 8.80 -5.97
CA PHE A 52 -2.90 10.21 -5.92
C PHE A 52 -3.16 10.81 -7.31
N ILE A 53 -2.32 10.45 -8.30
CA ILE A 53 -2.52 10.89 -9.70
C ILE A 53 -3.81 10.28 -10.27
N ILE A 54 -4.08 8.99 -10.01
CA ILE A 54 -5.29 8.30 -10.44
C ILE A 54 -6.52 8.95 -9.81
N ASP A 55 -6.50 9.22 -8.51
CA ASP A 55 -7.60 9.85 -7.79
C ASP A 55 -7.91 11.26 -8.31
N ILE A 56 -6.88 12.06 -8.58
CA ILE A 56 -7.07 13.37 -9.22
C ILE A 56 -7.70 13.21 -10.61
N ALA A 57 -7.25 12.25 -11.41
CA ALA A 57 -7.82 12.00 -12.73
C ALA A 57 -9.30 11.59 -12.64
N LEU A 58 -9.66 10.72 -11.69
CA LEU A 58 -11.04 10.34 -11.42
C LEU A 58 -11.88 11.53 -10.95
N LEU A 59 -11.39 12.32 -10.00
CA LEU A 59 -12.08 13.50 -9.50
C LEU A 59 -12.33 14.53 -10.62
N ILE A 60 -11.32 14.83 -11.41
CA ILE A 60 -11.45 15.79 -12.53
C ILE A 60 -12.46 15.28 -13.55
N THR A 61 -12.39 14.03 -13.94
CA THR A 61 -13.26 13.49 -14.98
C THR A 61 -14.71 13.38 -14.50
N PHE A 62 -14.98 12.82 -13.33
CA PHE A 62 -16.34 12.59 -12.84
C PHE A 62 -16.97 13.85 -12.25
N ILE A 63 -16.30 14.54 -11.33
CA ILE A 63 -16.84 15.74 -10.69
C ILE A 63 -16.78 16.93 -11.66
N GLY A 64 -15.73 17.09 -12.43
CA GLY A 64 -15.61 18.12 -13.45
C GLY A 64 -16.71 18.03 -14.49
N ALA A 65 -17.02 16.83 -14.98
CA ALA A 65 -18.14 16.61 -15.90
C ALA A 65 -19.49 16.98 -15.28
N GLN A 66 -19.70 16.64 -13.99
CA GLN A 66 -20.92 16.99 -13.26
C GLN A 66 -21.09 18.49 -13.09
N ILE A 67 -20.01 19.19 -12.68
CA ILE A 67 -20.04 20.65 -12.52
C ILE A 67 -20.41 21.32 -13.83
N LEU A 68 -19.74 20.92 -14.93
CA LEU A 68 -20.00 21.49 -16.24
C LEU A 68 -21.41 21.22 -16.75
N LYS A 69 -22.01 20.05 -16.38
CA LYS A 69 -23.40 19.72 -16.71
C LYS A 69 -24.41 20.69 -16.05
N GLY A 70 -24.10 21.14 -14.82
CA GLY A 70 -24.94 22.07 -14.05
C GLY A 70 -24.72 23.55 -14.36
N THR A 71 -23.64 23.90 -15.04
CA THR A 71 -23.22 25.30 -15.25
C THR A 71 -24.08 26.00 -16.29
N ASP A 72 -24.52 27.22 -16.00
CA ASP A 72 -25.20 28.15 -16.90
C ASP A 72 -24.20 28.73 -17.92
N GLY A 73 -23.65 27.90 -18.77
CA GLY A 73 -22.70 28.36 -19.78
C GLY A 73 -23.40 29.05 -20.97
N LYS A 74 -23.23 30.35 -21.13
CA LYS A 74 -23.44 31.03 -22.41
C LYS A 74 -22.55 30.47 -23.53
N PHE A 75 -21.74 29.43 -23.26
CA PHE A 75 -20.65 29.04 -24.11
C PHE A 75 -20.69 27.56 -24.48
N ASN A 76 -20.63 27.31 -25.77
CA ASN A 76 -20.45 25.99 -26.38
C ASN A 76 -19.24 25.21 -25.82
N ARG A 77 -18.23 25.91 -25.28
CA ARG A 77 -17.00 25.31 -24.73
C ARG A 77 -17.29 24.42 -23.52
N SER A 78 -18.14 24.83 -22.58
CA SER A 78 -18.46 24.04 -21.38
C SER A 78 -19.07 22.68 -21.73
N ILE A 79 -19.93 22.63 -22.75
CA ILE A 79 -20.55 21.39 -23.20
C ILE A 79 -19.54 20.49 -23.90
N ILE A 80 -18.65 21.06 -24.71
CA ILE A 80 -17.58 20.31 -25.37
C ILE A 80 -16.66 19.69 -24.33
N ILE A 81 -16.19 20.47 -23.35
CA ILE A 81 -15.33 19.98 -22.27
C ILE A 81 -16.04 18.91 -21.43
N GLU A 82 -17.33 19.11 -21.09
CA GLU A 82 -18.12 18.09 -20.40
C GLU A 82 -18.14 16.77 -21.17
N ARG A 83 -18.35 16.82 -22.50
CA ARG A 83 -18.36 15.61 -23.33
C ARG A 83 -16.99 14.94 -23.41
N ILE A 84 -15.93 15.73 -23.51
CA ILE A 84 -14.55 15.22 -23.46
C ILE A 84 -14.32 14.52 -22.12
N LEU A 85 -14.69 15.14 -20.98
CA LEU A 85 -14.51 14.55 -19.66
C LEU A 85 -15.30 13.25 -19.52
N ILE A 86 -16.57 13.20 -19.98
CA ILE A 86 -17.36 11.96 -19.95
C ILE A 86 -16.73 10.85 -20.80
N CYS A 87 -16.14 11.17 -21.94
CA CYS A 87 -15.41 10.20 -22.75
C CYS A 87 -14.10 9.76 -22.08
N LEU A 88 -13.49 10.61 -21.27
CA LEU A 88 -12.27 10.28 -20.51
C LEU A 88 -12.57 9.49 -19.21
N CYS A 89 -13.79 9.56 -18.65
CA CYS A 89 -14.19 8.81 -17.46
C CYS A 89 -13.88 7.32 -17.55
N PRO A 90 -14.31 6.57 -18.59
CA PRO A 90 -13.99 5.14 -18.68
C PRO A 90 -12.49 4.89 -18.82
N ILE A 91 -11.75 5.76 -19.48
CA ILE A 91 -10.28 5.62 -19.65
C ILE A 91 -9.58 5.78 -18.29
N ALA A 92 -9.90 6.83 -17.54
CA ALA A 92 -9.35 7.06 -16.21
C ALA A 92 -9.76 5.92 -15.25
N PHE A 93 -10.99 5.44 -15.36
CA PHE A 93 -11.49 4.33 -14.56
C PHE A 93 -10.76 3.01 -14.89
N ILE A 94 -10.62 2.65 -16.17
CA ILE A 94 -9.88 1.45 -16.58
C ILE A 94 -8.43 1.52 -16.10
N TRP A 95 -7.81 2.69 -16.15
CA TRP A 95 -6.46 2.87 -15.61
C TRP A 95 -6.38 2.56 -14.10
N SER A 96 -7.38 2.97 -13.31
CA SER A 96 -7.46 2.60 -11.90
C SER A 96 -7.71 1.11 -11.67
N MET A 97 -8.36 0.43 -12.62
CA MET A 97 -8.69 -1.00 -12.50
C MET A 97 -7.49 -1.94 -12.69
N ILE A 98 -6.38 -1.48 -13.24
CA ILE A 98 -5.17 -2.29 -13.39
C ILE A 98 -4.61 -2.72 -12.01
N PRO A 99 -4.21 -1.78 -11.13
CA PRO A 99 -3.78 -2.14 -9.78
C PRO A 99 -4.94 -2.69 -8.92
N TYR A 100 -6.17 -2.26 -9.12
CA TYR A 100 -7.35 -2.81 -8.47
C TYR A 100 -7.47 -4.32 -8.72
N ASN A 101 -7.31 -4.77 -9.95
CA ASN A 101 -7.32 -6.20 -10.31
C ASN A 101 -6.15 -6.95 -9.65
N HIS A 102 -4.98 -6.33 -9.61
CA HIS A 102 -3.81 -6.94 -8.98
C HIS A 102 -4.02 -7.23 -7.49
N TYR A 103 -4.67 -6.30 -6.76
CA TYR A 103 -5.05 -6.53 -5.36
C TYR A 103 -5.88 -7.80 -5.19
N TRP A 104 -6.91 -7.98 -6.02
CA TRP A 104 -7.79 -9.15 -5.92
C TRP A 104 -7.09 -10.45 -6.32
N ASN A 105 -6.14 -10.38 -7.24
CA ASN A 105 -5.30 -11.51 -7.59
C ASN A 105 -4.45 -11.95 -6.38
N VAL A 106 -3.76 -11.02 -5.74
CA VAL A 106 -2.98 -11.29 -4.51
C VAL A 106 -3.90 -11.81 -3.41
N TYR A 107 -5.07 -11.23 -3.24
CA TYR A 107 -6.03 -11.67 -2.25
C TYR A 107 -6.52 -13.11 -2.48
N SER A 108 -6.66 -13.54 -3.73
CA SER A 108 -7.04 -14.92 -4.06
C SER A 108 -5.96 -15.94 -3.67
N GLU A 109 -4.70 -15.53 -3.62
CA GLU A 109 -3.55 -16.38 -3.26
C GLU A 109 -3.15 -16.24 -1.76
N ARG A 110 -3.97 -15.60 -0.94
CA ARG A 110 -3.64 -15.28 0.45
C ARG A 110 -3.20 -16.48 1.28
N ASP A 111 -3.90 -17.62 1.16
CA ASP A 111 -3.61 -18.81 1.96
C ASP A 111 -2.23 -19.40 1.58
N HIS A 112 -1.92 -19.39 0.29
CA HIS A 112 -0.60 -19.80 -0.22
C HIS A 112 0.52 -18.85 0.19
N ILE A 113 0.26 -17.54 0.18
CA ILE A 113 1.19 -16.50 0.66
C ILE A 113 1.50 -16.68 2.16
N GLU A 114 0.48 -16.94 2.97
CA GLU A 114 0.64 -17.17 4.42
C GLU A 114 1.42 -18.46 4.70
N GLU A 115 1.17 -19.54 3.93
CA GLU A 115 1.91 -20.80 4.01
C GLU A 115 3.38 -20.62 3.63
N MET A 116 3.67 -19.93 2.51
CA MET A 116 5.03 -19.68 2.05
C MET A 116 5.81 -18.84 3.08
N PHE A 117 5.20 -17.83 3.65
CA PHE A 117 5.83 -17.02 4.70
C PHE A 117 6.11 -17.85 5.94
N SER A 118 5.11 -18.56 6.46
CA SER A 118 5.25 -19.41 7.65
C SER A 118 6.33 -20.47 7.46
N THR A 119 6.38 -21.09 6.28
CA THR A 119 7.42 -22.07 5.94
C THR A 119 8.80 -21.44 5.92
N SER A 120 8.97 -20.26 5.32
CA SER A 120 10.26 -19.56 5.27
C SER A 120 10.74 -19.16 6.65
N ILE A 121 9.82 -18.73 7.51
CA ILE A 121 10.11 -18.42 8.92
C ILE A 121 10.46 -19.69 9.70
N ALA A 122 9.78 -20.80 9.49
CA ALA A 122 10.13 -22.07 10.11
C ALA A 122 11.54 -22.53 9.72
N LYS A 123 11.92 -22.37 8.45
CA LYS A 123 13.27 -22.69 7.97
C LYS A 123 14.35 -21.78 8.58
N SER A 124 14.05 -20.51 8.80
CA SER A 124 14.98 -19.61 9.52
C SER A 124 15.19 -20.01 10.98
N LYS A 125 14.18 -20.57 11.65
CA LYS A 125 14.34 -21.17 13.00
C LYS A 125 15.20 -22.42 12.95
N THR A 126 14.98 -23.27 11.96
CA THR A 126 15.75 -24.50 11.76
C THR A 126 17.26 -24.21 11.59
N MET A 127 17.64 -23.09 10.97
CA MET A 127 19.03 -22.66 10.85
C MET A 127 19.77 -22.59 12.20
N PHE A 128 19.13 -22.10 13.25
CA PHE A 128 19.72 -22.09 14.60
C PHE A 128 19.84 -23.49 15.19
N THR A 129 18.87 -24.35 14.94
CA THR A 129 18.93 -25.76 15.36
C THR A 129 20.08 -26.50 14.65
N ASP A 130 20.25 -26.24 13.36
CA ASP A 130 21.35 -26.80 12.55
C ASP A 130 22.71 -26.34 13.08
N TYR A 131 22.84 -25.06 13.45
CA TYR A 131 24.04 -24.54 14.09
C TYR A 131 24.35 -25.21 15.44
N ASN A 132 23.34 -25.33 16.31
CA ASN A 132 23.50 -25.97 17.61
C ASN A 132 23.90 -27.45 17.47
N THR A 133 23.34 -28.16 16.49
CA THR A 133 23.72 -29.52 16.15
C THR A 133 25.15 -29.59 15.65
N TYR A 134 25.55 -28.68 14.74
CA TYR A 134 26.91 -28.56 14.25
C TYR A 134 27.90 -28.31 15.40
N ALA A 135 27.63 -27.33 16.27
CA ALA A 135 28.49 -26.97 17.39
C ALA A 135 28.65 -28.15 18.37
N SER A 136 27.56 -28.85 18.69
CA SER A 136 27.60 -30.03 19.57
C SER A 136 28.42 -31.16 18.93
N ASN A 137 28.18 -31.49 17.68
CA ASN A 137 28.94 -32.52 16.97
C ASN A 137 30.44 -32.19 16.88
N ARG A 138 30.78 -30.92 16.66
CA ARG A 138 32.18 -30.47 16.62
C ARG A 138 32.88 -30.60 17.98
N ILE A 139 32.19 -30.24 19.07
CA ILE A 139 32.69 -30.39 20.44
C ILE A 139 32.91 -31.87 20.78
N ASP A 140 31.98 -32.76 20.40
CA ASP A 140 32.07 -34.19 20.65
C ASP A 140 33.22 -34.82 19.84
N ASN A 141 33.37 -34.47 18.57
CA ASN A 141 34.46 -34.91 17.72
C ASN A 141 35.82 -34.44 18.28
N TYR A 142 35.89 -33.20 18.75
CA TYR A 142 37.07 -32.65 19.40
C TYR A 142 37.42 -33.41 20.69
N SER A 143 36.42 -33.71 21.53
CA SER A 143 36.61 -34.51 22.74
C SER A 143 37.16 -35.92 22.45
N GLN A 144 36.66 -36.56 21.38
CA GLN A 144 37.16 -37.86 20.94
C GLN A 144 38.59 -37.76 20.41
N HIS A 145 38.89 -36.72 19.62
CA HIS A 145 40.25 -36.47 19.12
C HIS A 145 41.26 -36.28 20.27
N LEU A 146 40.93 -35.44 21.26
CA LEU A 146 41.76 -35.23 22.45
C LEU A 146 41.97 -36.55 23.24
N THR A 147 40.96 -37.41 23.35
CA THR A 147 41.07 -38.70 23.98
C THR A 147 42.10 -39.59 23.24
N THR A 148 42.01 -39.57 21.91
CA THR A 148 42.98 -40.30 21.05
C THR A 148 44.40 -39.81 21.26
N ILE A 149 44.61 -38.49 21.33
CA ILE A 149 45.90 -37.87 21.59
C ILE A 149 46.45 -38.28 22.99
N ILE A 150 45.61 -38.29 24.01
CA ILE A 150 46.00 -38.72 25.36
C ILE A 150 46.50 -40.19 25.34
N ASN A 151 45.82 -41.06 24.59
CA ASN A 151 46.23 -42.45 24.42
C ASN A 151 47.56 -42.61 23.71
N TYR A 152 48.01 -41.62 22.93
CA TYR A 152 49.31 -41.59 22.29
C TYR A 152 50.49 -41.27 23.22
N LYS A 153 50.25 -41.05 24.52
CA LYS A 153 51.22 -40.71 25.52
C LYS A 153 52.53 -41.62 25.46
N ASN A 154 52.28 -42.94 25.25
CA ASN A 154 53.36 -43.92 25.18
C ASN A 154 53.75 -44.32 23.76
N THR A 155 52.85 -44.22 22.79
CA THR A 155 53.02 -44.67 21.40
C THR A 155 53.49 -43.57 20.47
N ASN A 156 53.07 -42.30 20.69
CA ASN A 156 53.54 -41.14 19.94
C ASN A 156 53.67 -39.91 20.85
N PRO A 157 54.76 -39.90 21.71
CA PRO A 157 54.97 -38.82 22.69
C PRO A 157 55.16 -37.44 22.07
N SER A 158 55.55 -37.34 20.81
CA SER A 158 55.71 -36.09 20.10
C SER A 158 54.36 -35.42 19.87
N GLN A 159 53.41 -36.14 19.32
CA GLN A 159 52.05 -35.65 19.06
C GLN A 159 51.33 -35.33 20.37
N TYR A 160 51.49 -36.16 21.39
CA TYR A 160 50.93 -35.93 22.71
C TYR A 160 51.44 -34.59 23.32
N LYS A 161 52.75 -34.32 23.27
CA LYS A 161 53.33 -33.08 23.79
C LYS A 161 52.97 -31.86 22.95
N SER A 162 52.94 -31.99 21.62
CA SER A 162 52.58 -30.89 20.71
C SER A 162 51.15 -30.43 20.90
N ALA A 163 50.25 -31.30 21.35
CA ALA A 163 48.89 -30.98 21.72
C ALA A 163 48.78 -30.31 23.12
N GLY A 164 49.90 -30.08 23.79
CA GLY A 164 49.96 -29.35 25.06
C GLY A 164 49.81 -30.26 26.30
N PHE A 165 49.73 -31.59 26.17
CA PHE A 165 49.59 -32.49 27.32
C PHE A 165 50.95 -32.74 28.00
N SER A 166 50.96 -32.79 29.35
CA SER A 166 52.15 -32.95 30.16
C SER A 166 52.17 -34.21 31.03
N GLY A 167 51.11 -34.92 31.13
CA GLY A 167 50.97 -36.17 31.90
C GLY A 167 50.49 -36.06 33.34
N ASN A 168 50.44 -34.84 33.90
CA ASN A 168 50.09 -34.67 35.30
C ASN A 168 48.61 -34.43 35.54
N ASN A 169 47.91 -33.79 34.57
CA ASN A 169 46.48 -33.43 34.71
C ASN A 169 45.77 -33.53 33.36
N ASP A 170 46.05 -34.55 32.55
CA ASP A 170 45.55 -34.69 31.17
C ASP A 170 44.01 -34.62 31.06
N VAL A 171 43.31 -35.19 32.04
CA VAL A 171 41.82 -35.17 32.06
C VAL A 171 41.31 -33.77 32.29
N ILE A 172 41.89 -33.03 33.25
CA ILE A 172 41.45 -31.64 33.54
C ILE A 172 41.80 -30.73 32.37
N GLN A 173 42.97 -30.93 31.77
CA GLN A 173 43.40 -30.14 30.62
C GLN A 173 42.53 -30.39 29.39
N LYS A 174 42.16 -31.65 29.12
CA LYS A 174 41.19 -32.02 28.11
C LYS A 174 39.84 -31.26 28.32
N GLU A 175 39.34 -31.32 29.56
CA GLU A 175 38.09 -30.66 29.89
C GLU A 175 38.16 -29.14 29.68
N ASN A 176 39.27 -28.51 30.07
CA ASN A 176 39.49 -27.08 29.84
C ASN A 176 39.46 -26.72 28.34
N TYR A 177 40.07 -27.54 27.49
CA TYR A 177 40.05 -27.36 26.05
C TYR A 177 38.64 -27.49 25.48
N ILE A 178 37.89 -28.51 25.92
CA ILE A 178 36.49 -28.72 25.53
C ILE A 178 35.62 -27.54 25.97
N GLN A 179 35.77 -27.07 27.21
CA GLN A 179 35.01 -25.93 27.71
C GLN A 179 35.38 -24.64 26.98
N THR A 180 36.64 -24.44 26.60
CA THR A 180 37.05 -23.29 25.79
C THR A 180 36.33 -23.31 24.42
N LEU A 181 36.37 -24.43 23.72
CA LEU A 181 35.66 -24.56 22.44
C LEU A 181 34.16 -24.38 22.59
N ARG A 182 33.57 -24.97 23.63
CA ARG A 182 32.15 -24.82 23.94
C ARG A 182 31.75 -23.36 24.20
N LEU A 183 32.54 -22.63 25.00
CA LEU A 183 32.32 -21.22 25.26
C LEU A 183 32.47 -20.35 24.00
N GLN A 184 33.29 -20.73 23.07
CA GLN A 184 33.45 -20.01 21.81
C GLN A 184 32.28 -20.27 20.86
N LEU A 185 31.90 -21.53 20.66
CA LEU A 185 30.85 -21.91 19.74
C LEU A 185 29.43 -21.66 20.29
N LEU A 186 29.21 -21.92 21.59
CA LEU A 186 27.94 -21.79 22.29
C LEU A 186 28.05 -20.71 23.38
N SER A 187 28.56 -19.54 23.01
CA SER A 187 28.73 -18.42 23.94
C SER A 187 27.39 -17.80 24.32
N GLN A 188 27.38 -17.07 25.41
CA GLN A 188 26.22 -16.25 25.81
C GLN A 188 25.79 -15.28 24.68
N ASN A 189 26.70 -14.89 23.80
CA ASN A 189 26.38 -14.05 22.65
C ASN A 189 25.59 -14.80 21.58
N THR A 190 25.89 -16.07 21.29
CA THR A 190 25.11 -16.91 20.36
C THR A 190 23.75 -17.26 20.93
N ASP A 191 23.64 -17.55 22.21
CA ASP A 191 22.36 -17.79 22.88
C ASP A 191 21.49 -16.52 22.90
N SER A 192 22.09 -15.37 23.16
CA SER A 192 21.41 -14.08 23.10
C SER A 192 20.95 -13.77 21.68
N LEU A 193 21.80 -13.99 20.67
CA LEU A 193 21.46 -13.81 19.27
C LEU A 193 20.27 -14.70 18.90
N GLN A 194 20.33 -15.99 19.24
CA GLN A 194 19.24 -16.94 18.97
C GLN A 194 17.95 -16.50 19.65
N THR A 195 18.00 -16.13 20.94
CA THR A 195 16.82 -15.70 21.69
C THR A 195 16.19 -14.44 21.10
N LEU A 196 16.99 -13.43 20.75
CA LEU A 196 16.53 -12.20 20.13
C LEU A 196 15.97 -12.46 18.73
N ALA A 197 16.65 -13.28 17.93
CA ALA A 197 16.20 -13.65 16.61
C ALA A 197 14.87 -14.42 16.66
N LEU A 198 14.73 -15.41 17.52
CA LEU A 198 13.50 -16.17 17.68
C LEU A 198 12.34 -15.30 18.14
N LYS A 199 12.56 -14.40 19.09
CA LYS A 199 11.54 -13.44 19.54
C LYS A 199 11.11 -12.50 18.40
N TRP A 200 12.07 -12.02 17.62
CA TRP A 200 11.80 -11.17 16.47
C TRP A 200 11.01 -11.92 15.37
N ILE A 201 11.42 -13.15 15.04
CA ILE A 201 10.76 -14.05 14.09
C ILE A 201 9.32 -14.32 14.53
N GLU A 202 9.09 -14.57 15.81
CA GLU A 202 7.75 -14.84 16.32
C GLU A 202 6.84 -13.61 16.22
N SER A 203 7.37 -12.44 16.53
CA SER A 203 6.66 -11.17 16.34
C SER A 203 6.32 -10.91 14.86
N ALA A 204 7.25 -11.22 13.95
CA ALA A 204 7.02 -11.10 12.52
C ALA A 204 5.93 -12.09 12.03
N ASN A 205 5.95 -13.33 12.55
CA ASN A 205 4.97 -14.36 12.19
C ASN A 205 3.55 -14.03 12.69
N GLN A 206 3.41 -13.47 13.89
CA GLN A 206 2.11 -13.05 14.42
C GLN A 206 1.47 -11.90 13.61
N GLY A 207 2.29 -11.08 12.98
CA GLY A 207 1.83 -10.01 12.08
C GLY A 207 1.62 -10.44 10.62
N ALA A 208 1.87 -11.70 10.29
CA ALA A 208 1.81 -12.21 8.93
C ALA A 208 0.38 -12.50 8.50
N SER A 209 -0.30 -11.48 8.04
CA SER A 209 -1.56 -11.61 7.33
C SER A 209 -1.41 -10.92 5.98
N VAL A 210 -2.06 -11.45 4.93
CA VAL A 210 -2.15 -10.77 3.62
C VAL A 210 -2.74 -9.37 3.76
N TRP A 211 -3.58 -9.17 4.77
CA TRP A 211 -4.13 -7.86 5.14
C TRP A 211 -3.11 -6.93 5.79
N ASN A 212 -1.97 -7.48 6.26
CA ASN A 212 -0.90 -6.66 6.77
C ASN A 212 -0.07 -6.11 5.59
N ALA A 213 -0.42 -4.90 5.16
CA ALA A 213 0.29 -4.17 4.12
C ALA A 213 1.81 -4.11 4.34
N PHE A 214 2.25 -4.21 5.61
CA PHE A 214 3.66 -4.15 5.96
C PHE A 214 4.43 -5.44 5.66
N LEU A 215 3.76 -6.58 5.42
CA LEU A 215 4.46 -7.84 5.17
C LEU A 215 5.38 -7.72 3.95
N ILE A 216 4.84 -7.31 2.80
CA ILE A 216 5.65 -7.18 1.58
C ILE A 216 6.77 -6.15 1.72
N GLY A 217 6.51 -5.01 2.37
CA GLY A 217 7.51 -3.96 2.62
C GLY A 217 8.61 -4.37 3.60
N ASN A 218 8.43 -5.47 4.34
CA ASN A 218 9.40 -5.98 5.31
C ASN A 218 10.12 -7.26 4.86
N ILE A 219 9.74 -7.88 3.74
CA ILE A 219 10.39 -9.11 3.25
C ILE A 219 11.91 -8.92 3.10
N ASP A 220 12.34 -7.81 2.53
CA ASP A 220 13.77 -7.51 2.37
C ASP A 220 14.47 -7.38 3.73
N LYS A 221 13.86 -6.71 4.71
CA LYS A 221 14.40 -6.60 6.07
C LYS A 221 14.49 -7.95 6.78
N ILE A 222 13.49 -8.82 6.56
CA ILE A 222 13.49 -10.18 7.09
C ILE A 222 14.64 -10.98 6.47
N SER A 223 14.80 -10.90 5.16
CA SER A 223 15.90 -11.56 4.43
C SER A 223 17.26 -11.09 4.91
N ASP A 224 17.45 -9.78 5.10
CA ASP A 224 18.71 -9.21 5.57
C ASP A 224 19.00 -9.57 7.03
N ALA A 225 18.00 -9.67 7.89
CA ALA A 225 18.15 -10.17 9.24
C ALA A 225 18.64 -11.64 9.25
N ILE A 226 18.00 -12.51 8.44
CA ILE A 226 18.40 -13.93 8.31
C ILE A 226 19.84 -14.05 7.80
N LYS A 227 20.23 -13.24 6.79
CA LYS A 227 21.62 -13.19 6.29
C LYS A 227 22.60 -12.77 7.39
N SER A 228 22.25 -11.73 8.15
CA SER A 228 23.07 -11.22 9.25
C SER A 228 23.27 -12.29 10.33
N TRP A 229 22.20 -13.00 10.72
CA TRP A 229 22.30 -14.09 11.71
C TRP A 229 23.19 -15.24 11.19
N ASN A 230 22.96 -15.68 9.95
CA ASN A 230 23.78 -16.73 9.35
C ASN A 230 25.26 -16.32 9.28
N SER A 231 25.56 -15.10 8.86
CA SER A 231 26.93 -14.57 8.85
C SER A 231 27.56 -14.58 10.25
N THR A 232 26.82 -14.20 11.28
CA THR A 232 27.30 -14.22 12.67
C THR A 232 27.61 -15.64 13.12
N LEU A 233 26.74 -16.62 12.84
CA LEU A 233 26.95 -18.02 13.19
C LEU A 233 28.15 -18.61 12.43
N THR A 234 28.33 -18.27 11.15
CA THR A 234 29.46 -18.67 10.34
C THR A 234 30.78 -18.12 10.93
N ASN A 235 30.82 -16.82 11.23
CA ASN A 235 32.01 -16.16 11.81
C ASN A 235 32.39 -16.79 13.16
N VAL A 236 31.42 -17.11 14.01
CA VAL A 236 31.66 -17.82 15.29
C VAL A 236 32.28 -19.21 15.03
N SER A 237 31.83 -19.90 13.99
CA SER A 237 32.36 -21.23 13.62
C SER A 237 33.81 -21.22 13.12
N GLU A 238 34.32 -20.08 12.67
CA GLU A 238 35.70 -19.93 12.17
C GLU A 238 36.75 -20.00 13.28
N PHE A 239 36.35 -19.92 14.55
CA PHE A 239 37.26 -20.14 15.66
C PHE A 239 37.79 -21.58 15.66
N ILE A 240 39.09 -21.76 15.64
CA ILE A 240 39.77 -23.07 15.62
C ILE A 240 40.74 -23.16 16.81
N MET A 241 40.66 -24.25 17.55
CA MET A 241 41.65 -24.57 18.59
C MET A 241 42.92 -25.08 17.95
N SER A 242 44.12 -24.73 18.50
CA SER A 242 45.42 -25.13 17.96
C SER A 242 45.64 -26.63 17.90
N ASN A 243 44.90 -27.41 18.65
CA ASN A 243 44.96 -28.86 18.74
C ASN A 243 43.71 -29.57 18.22
N GLU A 244 42.88 -28.87 17.44
CA GLU A 244 41.83 -29.50 16.66
C GLU A 244 42.39 -30.21 15.43
N PRO A 245 41.73 -31.25 14.91
CA PRO A 245 42.15 -31.91 13.68
C PRO A 245 42.07 -30.99 12.46
N ASP A 246 43.01 -31.10 11.52
CA ASP A 246 43.03 -30.29 10.29
C ASP A 246 41.80 -30.49 9.37
N SER A 247 41.01 -31.53 9.62
CA SER A 247 39.84 -31.89 8.83
C SER A 247 38.50 -31.32 9.34
N ILE A 248 38.56 -30.21 10.11
CA ILE A 248 37.36 -29.59 10.64
C ILE A 248 36.51 -29.02 9.50
N GLN A 249 35.25 -29.42 9.47
CA GLN A 249 34.25 -28.75 8.64
C GLN A 249 33.70 -27.55 9.42
N LEU A 250 33.86 -26.37 8.85
CA LEU A 250 33.25 -25.15 9.38
C LEU A 250 31.74 -25.15 9.08
N PHE A 251 31.01 -24.39 9.88
CA PHE A 251 29.60 -24.18 9.60
C PHE A 251 29.43 -23.50 8.24
N ASN A 252 28.76 -24.18 7.32
CA ASN A 252 28.64 -23.69 5.95
C ASN A 252 27.56 -22.63 5.90
N SER A 253 27.88 -21.43 5.39
CA SER A 253 26.93 -20.40 5.08
C SER A 253 25.88 -20.80 4.03
N GLU A 254 26.06 -21.95 3.39
CA GLU A 254 25.16 -22.48 2.35
C GLU A 254 24.28 -23.63 2.85
N GLN A 255 23.93 -23.67 4.12
CA GLN A 255 23.06 -24.71 4.66
C GLN A 255 21.67 -24.67 4.00
N ASP A 256 21.08 -25.85 3.83
CA ASP A 256 19.79 -26.02 3.15
C ASP A 256 18.67 -25.23 3.82
N SER A 257 18.62 -25.16 5.14
CA SER A 257 17.61 -24.40 5.89
C SER A 257 17.70 -22.89 5.62
N TYR A 258 18.93 -22.34 5.61
CA TYR A 258 19.18 -20.93 5.29
C TYR A 258 18.78 -20.60 3.84
N LYS A 259 19.24 -21.43 2.87
CA LYS A 259 18.87 -21.25 1.47
C LYS A 259 17.36 -21.32 1.26
N GLN A 260 16.71 -22.33 1.82
CA GLN A 260 15.27 -22.52 1.71
C GLN A 260 14.48 -21.36 2.33
N ALA A 261 14.96 -20.77 3.44
CA ALA A 261 14.35 -19.59 4.04
C ALA A 261 14.41 -18.38 3.10
N LEU A 262 15.57 -18.09 2.52
CA LEU A 262 15.75 -16.96 1.61
C LEU A 262 15.03 -17.17 0.27
N GLU A 263 15.12 -18.34 -0.32
CA GLU A 263 14.39 -18.68 -1.55
C GLU A 263 12.87 -18.59 -1.35
N GLY A 264 12.38 -19.07 -0.20
CA GLY A 264 10.97 -18.96 0.14
C GLY A 264 10.50 -17.52 0.23
N LEU A 265 11.28 -16.63 0.86
CA LEU A 265 10.98 -15.19 0.91
C LEU A 265 11.07 -14.52 -0.45
N GLN A 266 12.03 -14.92 -1.29
CA GLN A 266 12.12 -14.41 -2.66
C GLN A 266 10.93 -14.86 -3.51
N ARG A 267 10.54 -16.13 -3.46
CA ARG A 267 9.33 -16.63 -4.13
C ARG A 267 8.08 -15.91 -3.64
N LEU A 268 7.99 -15.65 -2.34
CA LEU A 268 6.90 -14.87 -1.76
C LEU A 268 6.82 -13.47 -2.39
N LYS A 269 7.95 -12.78 -2.51
CA LYS A 269 8.04 -11.46 -3.15
C LYS A 269 7.63 -11.52 -4.63
N ASP A 270 8.05 -12.56 -5.33
CA ASP A 270 7.70 -12.79 -6.73
C ASP A 270 6.21 -13.12 -6.90
N THR A 271 5.61 -13.85 -5.96
CA THR A 271 4.17 -14.10 -5.92
C THR A 271 3.39 -12.80 -5.79
N TYR A 272 3.76 -11.92 -4.85
CA TYR A 272 3.12 -10.60 -4.74
C TYR A 272 3.17 -9.79 -6.04
N LYS A 273 4.28 -9.87 -6.78
CA LYS A 273 4.45 -9.09 -8.02
C LYS A 273 3.72 -9.66 -9.23
N ASN A 274 3.69 -10.98 -9.36
CA ASN A 274 3.36 -11.66 -10.61
C ASN A 274 2.07 -12.48 -10.53
N THR A 275 1.31 -12.40 -9.43
CA THR A 275 0.06 -13.15 -9.29
C THR A 275 -0.93 -12.79 -10.38
N GLN A 276 -1.43 -13.79 -11.07
CA GLN A 276 -2.47 -13.67 -12.08
C GLN A 276 -3.70 -14.43 -11.60
N GLY A 277 -4.85 -13.80 -11.63
CA GLY A 277 -6.11 -14.36 -11.19
C GLY A 277 -7.24 -14.13 -12.18
N SER A 278 -8.43 -14.62 -11.83
CA SER A 278 -9.63 -14.43 -12.65
C SER A 278 -10.10 -12.97 -12.59
N ALA A 279 -10.16 -12.33 -13.76
CA ALA A 279 -10.67 -10.95 -13.89
C ALA A 279 -12.20 -10.84 -13.64
N LEU A 280 -12.93 -11.94 -13.49
CA LEU A 280 -14.40 -11.94 -13.42
C LEU A 280 -14.93 -11.09 -12.24
N ASN A 281 -14.39 -11.29 -11.03
CA ASN A 281 -14.79 -10.54 -9.85
C ASN A 281 -14.43 -9.06 -9.98
N THR A 282 -13.31 -8.76 -10.58
CA THR A 282 -12.86 -7.38 -10.86
C THR A 282 -13.78 -6.69 -11.86
N ILE A 283 -14.24 -7.39 -12.89
CA ILE A 283 -15.15 -6.83 -13.90
C ILE A 283 -16.49 -6.47 -13.27
N TRP A 284 -17.11 -7.37 -12.51
CA TRP A 284 -18.40 -7.10 -11.88
C TRP A 284 -18.33 -5.99 -10.82
N SER A 285 -17.35 -6.06 -9.93
CA SER A 285 -17.15 -4.99 -8.94
C SER A 285 -16.78 -3.66 -9.62
N GLY A 286 -15.98 -3.69 -10.68
CA GLY A 286 -15.64 -2.53 -11.47
C GLY A 286 -16.85 -1.85 -12.12
N ILE A 287 -17.74 -2.62 -12.75
CA ILE A 287 -18.99 -2.07 -13.32
C ILE A 287 -19.82 -1.38 -12.24
N LEU A 288 -19.99 -2.02 -11.07
CA LEU A 288 -20.72 -1.45 -9.96
C LEU A 288 -20.10 -0.12 -9.49
N LEU A 289 -18.79 -0.11 -9.26
CA LEU A 289 -18.06 1.08 -8.81
C LEU A 289 -18.11 2.22 -9.84
N PHE A 290 -18.00 1.88 -11.13
CA PHE A 290 -18.13 2.87 -12.19
C PHE A 290 -19.52 3.54 -12.20
N LEU A 291 -20.59 2.75 -12.02
CA LEU A 291 -21.94 3.27 -11.90
C LEU A 291 -22.10 4.15 -10.64
N MET A 292 -21.51 3.74 -9.51
CA MET A 292 -21.52 4.54 -8.28
C MET A 292 -20.81 5.88 -8.46
N LEU A 293 -19.69 5.92 -9.15
CA LEU A 293 -18.97 7.18 -9.46
C LEU A 293 -19.74 8.08 -10.41
N LEU A 294 -20.46 7.51 -11.39
CA LEU A 294 -21.30 8.28 -12.33
C LEU A 294 -22.64 8.73 -11.72
N PHE A 295 -23.03 8.18 -10.57
CA PHE A 295 -24.37 8.44 -9.99
C PHE A 295 -24.64 9.94 -9.77
N PRO A 296 -23.72 10.75 -9.21
CA PRO A 296 -23.94 12.20 -9.08
C PRO A 296 -24.15 12.90 -10.43
N TYR A 297 -23.43 12.46 -11.46
CA TYR A 297 -23.61 13.01 -12.82
C TYR A 297 -25.00 12.70 -13.37
N PHE A 298 -25.55 11.52 -13.14
CA PHE A 298 -26.92 11.17 -13.56
C PHE A 298 -27.98 11.98 -12.83
N LEU A 299 -27.79 12.21 -11.52
CA LEU A 299 -28.72 13.00 -10.71
C LEU A 299 -28.69 14.50 -11.03
N GLN A 300 -27.56 15.01 -11.54
CA GLN A 300 -27.42 16.42 -11.88
C GLN A 300 -28.32 16.77 -13.06
N LYS A 301 -29.28 17.68 -12.83
CA LYS A 301 -30.12 18.23 -13.91
C LYS A 301 -29.26 19.10 -14.83
N ARG A 302 -29.48 18.92 -16.12
CA ARG A 302 -28.82 19.76 -17.11
C ARG A 302 -29.50 21.11 -17.18
N ASN A 303 -28.72 22.17 -17.38
CA ASN A 303 -29.26 23.48 -17.59
C ASN A 303 -29.95 23.56 -18.98
N THR A 304 -31.23 23.88 -19.02
CA THR A 304 -32.05 23.91 -20.24
C THR A 304 -31.67 25.04 -21.19
N ARG A 305 -30.98 26.08 -20.73
CA ARG A 305 -30.52 27.20 -21.57
C ARG A 305 -29.38 26.82 -22.54
N ALA A 306 -28.72 25.66 -22.30
CA ALA A 306 -27.66 25.14 -23.13
C ALA A 306 -28.12 24.16 -24.22
N ILE A 307 -29.40 24.08 -24.52
CA ILE A 307 -30.04 23.05 -25.37
C ILE A 307 -29.58 23.08 -26.84
N GLY A 308 -28.99 24.20 -27.32
CA GLY A 308 -28.64 24.35 -28.73
C GLY A 308 -27.54 23.42 -29.27
N LEU A 309 -26.78 22.74 -28.41
CA LEU A 309 -25.63 21.91 -28.80
C LEU A 309 -25.75 20.42 -28.42
N TYR A 310 -26.95 19.99 -28.13
CA TYR A 310 -27.21 18.59 -27.75
C TYR A 310 -27.05 17.60 -28.88
N TYR A 311 -27.21 18.05 -30.08
CA TYR A 311 -27.23 17.19 -31.24
C TYR A 311 -26.02 17.53 -32.09
N LEU A 312 -25.15 16.59 -32.31
CA LEU A 312 -24.10 16.63 -33.33
C LEU A 312 -24.71 16.78 -34.75
N ILE A 313 -26.02 16.60 -34.86
CA ILE A 313 -26.79 16.81 -36.08
C ILE A 313 -27.78 17.97 -35.81
N PRO A 314 -27.73 19.08 -36.56
CA PRO A 314 -28.69 20.18 -36.39
C PRO A 314 -30.10 19.66 -36.70
N LEU A 315 -30.89 19.39 -35.66
CA LEU A 315 -32.32 19.25 -35.87
C LEU A 315 -32.82 20.59 -36.38
N LYS A 316 -33.34 20.63 -37.61
CA LYS A 316 -34.07 21.78 -38.16
C LYS A 316 -35.04 22.25 -37.10
N SER A 317 -34.75 23.40 -36.49
CA SER A 317 -35.74 24.11 -35.66
C SER A 317 -37.01 24.24 -36.44
N LYS A 318 -38.07 23.56 -36.03
CA LYS A 318 -39.42 23.95 -36.42
C LYS A 318 -39.57 25.37 -35.88
N ASN A 319 -39.46 26.36 -36.78
CA ASN A 319 -39.83 27.74 -36.48
C ASN A 319 -41.25 27.74 -35.91
N SER A 320 -41.39 27.65 -34.61
CA SER A 320 -42.56 28.15 -33.96
C SER A 320 -42.48 29.68 -34.00
N THR A 321 -42.94 30.25 -35.11
CA THR A 321 -43.29 31.65 -35.16
C THR A 321 -44.34 31.89 -34.08
N VAL A 322 -43.89 32.26 -32.90
CA VAL A 322 -44.73 32.90 -31.90
C VAL A 322 -45.09 34.26 -32.51
N LYS A 323 -46.23 34.34 -33.11
CA LYS A 323 -46.84 35.61 -33.44
C LYS A 323 -47.04 36.36 -32.14
N ILE A 324 -46.13 37.28 -31.86
CA ILE A 324 -46.33 38.29 -30.84
C ILE A 324 -47.43 39.21 -31.42
N GLU A 325 -48.67 39.00 -31.01
CA GLU A 325 -49.72 39.95 -31.21
C GLU A 325 -49.36 41.23 -30.44
N VAL A 326 -48.80 42.19 -31.16
CA VAL A 326 -48.61 43.53 -30.62
C VAL A 326 -50.01 44.15 -30.54
N LYS A 327 -50.64 44.11 -29.36
CA LYS A 327 -51.84 44.90 -29.06
C LYS A 327 -51.49 46.37 -29.27
N LYS A 328 -52.02 46.94 -30.37
CA LYS A 328 -52.00 48.38 -30.61
C LYS A 328 -52.51 49.13 -29.40
N PRO A 329 -51.95 50.25 -28.97
CA PRO A 329 -52.42 51.06 -27.91
C PRO A 329 -53.74 51.72 -28.36
N ARG A 330 -54.83 51.52 -27.62
CA ARG A 330 -56.08 52.30 -27.78
C ARG A 330 -55.79 53.75 -27.45
N LYS A 331 -55.92 54.59 -28.48
CA LYS A 331 -56.08 56.03 -28.31
C LYS A 331 -57.45 56.32 -27.78
N ASN A 332 -57.51 57.31 -26.90
CA ASN A 332 -58.70 58.13 -26.43
C ASN A 332 -59.41 57.64 -25.18
N ALA A 333 -59.13 58.35 -24.09
CA ALA A 333 -60.14 59.04 -23.32
C ALA A 333 -59.47 60.21 -22.55
N LYS A 334 -60.15 61.36 -22.70
CA LYS A 334 -59.87 62.68 -22.19
C LYS A 334 -59.78 62.73 -20.66
N GLN A 335 -58.86 63.53 -20.22
CA GLN A 335 -58.91 64.60 -19.26
C GLN A 335 -60.11 64.57 -18.25
N GLU A 336 -59.78 64.49 -16.97
CA GLU A 336 -60.35 65.40 -15.98
C GLU A 336 -59.30 65.59 -14.85
N ILE A 337 -59.12 66.91 -14.55
CA ILE A 337 -58.28 67.50 -13.53
C ILE A 337 -59.01 67.41 -12.22
N SER A 338 -58.42 67.01 -11.14
CA SER A 338 -58.69 67.53 -9.83
C SER A 338 -57.44 67.46 -8.96
N THR A 339 -56.96 68.65 -8.71
CA THR A 339 -56.11 69.07 -7.58
C THR A 339 -56.65 68.53 -6.26
N ASP A 340 -55.89 67.91 -5.46
CA ASP A 340 -55.79 68.38 -4.08
C ASP A 340 -54.45 67.89 -3.43
N SER A 341 -53.90 68.85 -2.77
CA SER A 341 -52.73 68.94 -1.92
C SER A 341 -52.83 68.12 -0.62
N THR A 342 -51.78 67.67 -0.12
CA THR A 342 -51.22 67.90 1.21
C THR A 342 -50.13 66.86 1.50
N GLU A 343 -48.89 67.29 1.57
CA GLU A 343 -48.03 67.54 2.75
C GLU A 343 -48.05 66.47 3.86
N GLN A 344 -46.95 65.91 4.13
CA GLN A 344 -46.15 65.92 5.37
C GLN A 344 -45.13 64.74 5.32
N THR A 345 -43.88 65.05 5.20
CA THR A 345 -42.80 65.35 6.17
C THR A 345 -42.67 64.34 7.32
N ASN A 346 -41.46 64.06 7.49
CA ASN A 346 -40.67 63.73 8.69
C ASN A 346 -40.16 62.27 8.67
N ASP A 347 -38.90 62.17 8.63
CA ASP A 347 -37.72 62.48 9.44
C ASP A 347 -37.25 61.27 10.22
N ILE A 348 -35.95 61.02 10.02
CA ILE A 348 -34.89 60.81 11.07
C ILE A 348 -35.05 59.51 11.87
N ASP A 349 -34.09 58.66 12.07
CA ASP A 349 -32.73 58.68 12.55
C ASP A 349 -32.14 57.27 12.50
N SER A 350 -30.99 57.10 12.07
CA SER A 350 -29.67 57.01 12.71
C SER A 350 -29.49 55.97 13.82
N ASN A 351 -28.35 55.36 13.71
CA ASN A 351 -27.49 54.75 14.78
C ASN A 351 -27.93 53.35 15.28
N ASP A 352 -27.10 52.46 15.56
CA ASP A 352 -25.70 52.35 16.01
C ASP A 352 -25.27 50.87 15.91
N ILE A 353 -24.07 50.57 15.45
CA ILE A 353 -22.82 50.37 16.19
C ILE A 353 -22.78 49.11 17.10
N TYR A 354 -21.64 48.45 17.01
CA TYR A 354 -21.01 47.39 17.81
C TYR A 354 -21.35 45.95 17.39
N GLY A 355 -20.40 45.13 17.09
CA GLY A 355 -19.04 45.01 17.62
C GLY A 355 -18.91 43.66 18.32
N GLY A 356 -17.90 42.90 18.00
CA GLY A 356 -17.47 41.81 18.88
C GLY A 356 -17.10 40.52 18.19
N THR A 357 -15.86 40.41 17.83
CA THR A 357 -14.89 39.37 18.05
C THR A 357 -15.34 38.15 18.89
N PHE A 358 -15.22 36.96 18.36
CA PHE A 358 -14.27 35.92 18.84
C PHE A 358 -14.02 34.91 17.70
#